data_2aa81fd21d3304301e41600c0ffdc20e
#
_entry.id   2aa81fd21d3304301e41600c0ffdc20e
#
_cell.length_a   1.000
_cell.length_b   1.000
_cell.length_c   1.000
_cell.angle_alpha   90.00
_cell.angle_beta   90.00
_cell.angle_gamma   90.00
#
_symmetry.space_group_name_H-M   'P 1'
#
loop_
_entity.id
_entity.type
_entity.pdbx_description
1 polymer ?
#
loop_
_entity_poly.entity_id
_entity_poly.type
_entity_poly.pdbx_seq_one_letter_code
_entity_poly.pdbx_strand_id
1 'polypeptide(L)'
;QPPLSSNDFVLEAAKLSYRRLARALLSHPEAKMTLNFSGCLLEQLLNLDQKELIADWQKLVARGQVELLGSAYWHALLPKITTEEVACQVAAQEKILARVFKVNRPLGFFAPELAYSPELLDWLASRGYSYAVVDEIHIGGTLNQPKQLFYQDENSGMMVAVRQREWSKKYPPEALVAKTNCPETLLTATDGELYGLRHLDIRGNLEKCLADNSLKKLTVSEAMATSPHPIANVVAASWESWPSELKAKEPYAVWDDRSNKIQQRLWSLANLAQQAVIHFKGDTNQEWMLRHLHWGLASCAWWWASNRDFALFGGRAWNPEEIIRGAEQLTKSIR
;
A
#
# COMPACT_ATOMS: atom_id res chain seq x y z
N GLN A 1 -7.45 -1.68 -3.28
CA GLN A 1 -8.70 -0.95 -3.52
C GLN A 1 -9.25 -0.41 -2.21
N PRO A 2 -9.78 0.81 -2.17
CA PRO A 2 -10.42 1.36 -0.97
C PRO A 2 -11.78 0.67 -0.68
N PRO A 3 -12.26 0.75 0.56
CA PRO A 3 -13.45 0.01 0.99
C PRO A 3 -14.75 0.43 0.27
N LEU A 4 -14.77 1.61 -0.34
CA LEU A 4 -15.94 2.15 -1.04
C LEU A 4 -15.82 2.07 -2.57
N SER A 5 -14.88 1.31 -3.10
CA SER A 5 -14.79 1.06 -4.55
C SER A 5 -16.05 0.38 -5.07
N SER A 6 -16.50 0.75 -6.27
CA SER A 6 -17.66 0.11 -6.88
C SER A 6 -17.38 -1.36 -7.19
N ASN A 7 -18.41 -2.19 -7.13
CA ASN A 7 -18.31 -3.61 -7.48
C ASN A 7 -17.82 -3.81 -8.91
N ASP A 8 -18.30 -3.01 -9.85
CA ASP A 8 -17.91 -3.09 -11.27
C ASP A 8 -16.40 -2.85 -11.44
N PHE A 9 -15.86 -1.84 -10.75
CA PHE A 9 -14.43 -1.56 -10.80
C PHE A 9 -13.60 -2.70 -10.19
N VAL A 10 -14.04 -3.27 -9.07
CA VAL A 10 -13.37 -4.43 -8.44
C VAL A 10 -13.40 -5.66 -9.35
N LEU A 11 -14.53 -5.93 -10.01
CA LEU A 11 -14.66 -7.04 -10.97
C LEU A 11 -13.80 -6.82 -12.20
N GLU A 12 -13.73 -5.60 -12.72
CA GLU A 12 -12.88 -5.26 -13.85
C GLU A 12 -11.40 -5.42 -13.49
N ALA A 13 -10.95 -4.92 -12.34
CA ALA A 13 -9.59 -5.10 -11.85
C ALA A 13 -9.26 -6.59 -11.63
N ALA A 14 -10.19 -7.36 -11.06
CA ALA A 14 -10.04 -8.79 -10.89
C ALA A 14 -9.87 -9.51 -12.23
N LYS A 15 -10.65 -9.15 -13.25
CA LYS A 15 -10.62 -9.75 -14.58
C LYS A 15 -9.36 -9.38 -15.35
N LEU A 16 -9.01 -8.09 -15.42
CA LEU A 16 -7.97 -7.59 -16.30
C LEU A 16 -6.57 -7.68 -15.69
N SER A 17 -6.46 -7.50 -14.37
CA SER A 17 -5.18 -7.41 -13.67
C SER A 17 -4.89 -8.60 -12.77
N TYR A 18 -5.69 -8.80 -11.72
CA TYR A 18 -5.33 -9.75 -10.67
C TYR A 18 -5.32 -11.19 -11.15
N ARG A 19 -6.29 -11.59 -11.99
CA ARG A 19 -6.34 -12.94 -12.57
C ARG A 19 -5.22 -13.17 -13.57
N ARG A 20 -4.86 -12.15 -14.36
CA ARG A 20 -3.73 -12.22 -15.28
C ARG A 20 -2.43 -12.44 -14.52
N LEU A 21 -2.17 -11.64 -13.49
CA LEU A 21 -0.95 -11.74 -12.68
C LEU A 21 -0.86 -13.10 -11.97
N ALA A 22 -1.96 -13.58 -11.38
CA ALA A 22 -1.99 -14.90 -10.75
C ALA A 22 -1.66 -16.02 -11.73
N ARG A 23 -2.29 -16.03 -12.92
CA ARG A 23 -2.05 -17.04 -13.96
C ARG A 23 -0.63 -16.98 -14.50
N ALA A 24 -0.10 -15.77 -14.71
CA ALA A 24 1.27 -15.60 -15.15
C ALA A 24 2.27 -16.19 -14.14
N LEU A 25 2.09 -15.93 -12.85
CA LEU A 25 2.92 -16.52 -11.79
C LEU A 25 2.76 -18.05 -11.69
N LEU A 26 1.53 -18.58 -11.79
CA LEU A 26 1.28 -20.02 -11.78
C LEU A 26 1.98 -20.75 -12.94
N SER A 27 2.11 -20.08 -14.09
CA SER A 27 2.79 -20.62 -15.27
C SER A 27 4.32 -20.55 -15.20
N HIS A 28 4.88 -19.79 -14.23
CA HIS A 28 6.32 -19.59 -14.05
C HIS A 28 6.73 -19.89 -12.60
N PRO A 29 6.90 -21.18 -12.21
CA PRO A 29 7.12 -21.58 -10.82
C PRO A 29 8.36 -20.98 -10.16
N GLU A 30 9.39 -20.64 -10.94
CA GLU A 30 10.63 -20.04 -10.45
C GLU A 30 10.50 -18.53 -10.15
N ALA A 31 9.44 -17.89 -10.67
CA ALA A 31 9.22 -16.48 -10.44
C ALA A 31 8.53 -16.26 -9.10
N LYS A 32 9.07 -15.35 -8.30
CA LYS A 32 8.51 -14.97 -7.00
C LYS A 32 8.15 -13.49 -6.96
N MET A 33 7.24 -13.14 -6.07
CA MET A 33 6.76 -11.76 -5.90
C MET A 33 6.31 -11.54 -4.47
N THR A 34 6.49 -10.32 -3.98
CA THR A 34 5.91 -9.87 -2.71
C THR A 34 4.68 -9.02 -3.01
N LEU A 35 3.56 -9.30 -2.35
CA LEU A 35 2.28 -8.65 -2.60
C LEU A 35 1.63 -8.14 -1.32
N ASN A 36 0.95 -7.00 -1.45
CA ASN A 36 0.03 -6.47 -0.47
C ASN A 36 -1.41 -6.57 -0.98
N PHE A 37 -2.27 -7.29 -0.26
CA PHE A 37 -3.71 -7.26 -0.42
C PHE A 37 -4.33 -6.53 0.75
N SER A 38 -4.93 -5.36 0.53
CA SER A 38 -5.71 -4.72 1.60
C SER A 38 -6.88 -5.63 2.01
N GLY A 39 -7.21 -5.62 3.29
CA GLY A 39 -8.28 -6.50 3.81
C GLY A 39 -9.62 -6.20 3.18
N CYS A 40 -9.93 -4.92 2.94
CA CYS A 40 -11.16 -4.53 2.26
C CYS A 40 -11.24 -5.06 0.82
N LEU A 41 -10.13 -5.14 0.07
CA LEU A 41 -10.11 -5.77 -1.25
C LEU A 41 -10.42 -7.27 -1.15
N LEU A 42 -9.79 -7.98 -0.21
CA LEU A 42 -10.05 -9.40 -0.02
C LEU A 42 -11.52 -9.67 0.35
N GLU A 43 -12.09 -8.84 1.22
CA GLU A 43 -13.50 -8.93 1.58
C GLU A 43 -14.42 -8.66 0.37
N GLN A 44 -14.13 -7.64 -0.43
CA GLN A 44 -14.88 -7.36 -1.66
C GLN A 44 -14.80 -8.52 -2.65
N LEU A 45 -13.62 -9.11 -2.87
CA LEU A 45 -13.45 -10.27 -3.76
C LEU A 45 -14.23 -11.49 -3.26
N LEU A 46 -14.26 -11.73 -1.94
CA LEU A 46 -15.06 -12.80 -1.33
C LEU A 46 -16.56 -12.57 -1.53
N ASN A 47 -17.03 -11.34 -1.27
CA ASN A 47 -18.43 -10.96 -1.42
C ASN A 47 -18.91 -11.00 -2.88
N LEU A 48 -18.01 -10.76 -3.83
CA LEU A 48 -18.25 -10.82 -5.28
C LEU A 48 -18.00 -12.23 -5.87
N ASP A 49 -17.91 -13.25 -5.03
CA ASP A 49 -17.76 -14.66 -5.40
C ASP A 49 -16.52 -14.96 -6.29
N GLN A 50 -15.44 -14.20 -6.10
CA GLN A 50 -14.18 -14.40 -6.85
C GLN A 50 -13.33 -15.55 -6.27
N LYS A 51 -13.98 -16.68 -5.91
CA LYS A 51 -13.36 -17.83 -5.22
C LYS A 51 -12.20 -18.45 -5.99
N GLU A 52 -12.34 -18.60 -7.31
CA GLU A 52 -11.28 -19.17 -8.15
C GLU A 52 -10.01 -18.32 -8.12
N LEU A 53 -10.17 -16.99 -8.23
CA LEU A 53 -9.05 -16.06 -8.16
C LEU A 53 -8.35 -16.14 -6.80
N ILE A 54 -9.12 -16.20 -5.71
CA ILE A 54 -8.58 -16.36 -4.36
C ILE A 54 -7.85 -17.70 -4.22
N ALA A 55 -8.42 -18.79 -4.77
CA ALA A 55 -7.79 -20.10 -4.75
C ALA A 55 -6.45 -20.14 -5.52
N ASP A 56 -6.34 -19.41 -6.63
CA ASP A 56 -5.08 -19.28 -7.36
C ASP A 56 -4.02 -18.55 -6.54
N TRP A 57 -4.39 -17.47 -5.85
CA TRP A 57 -3.49 -16.78 -4.94
C TRP A 57 -3.11 -17.64 -3.71
N GLN A 58 -4.04 -18.41 -3.16
CA GLN A 58 -3.74 -19.36 -2.08
C GLN A 58 -2.69 -20.39 -2.49
N LYS A 59 -2.77 -20.95 -3.72
CA LYS A 59 -1.76 -21.87 -4.25
C LYS A 59 -0.38 -21.21 -4.35
N LEU A 60 -0.31 -19.98 -4.85
CA LEU A 60 0.95 -19.23 -4.99
C LEU A 60 1.59 -18.94 -3.63
N VAL A 61 0.80 -18.55 -2.64
CA VAL A 61 1.26 -18.33 -1.26
C VAL A 61 1.74 -19.66 -0.64
N ALA A 62 0.96 -20.72 -0.77
CA ALA A 62 1.32 -22.03 -0.22
C ALA A 62 2.61 -22.62 -0.83
N ARG A 63 2.93 -22.27 -2.08
CA ARG A 63 4.17 -22.67 -2.76
C ARG A 63 5.37 -21.79 -2.42
N GLY A 64 5.18 -20.70 -1.66
CA GLY A 64 6.23 -19.71 -1.40
C GLY A 64 6.61 -18.86 -2.62
N GLN A 65 5.81 -18.87 -3.69
CA GLN A 65 6.00 -17.98 -4.83
C GLN A 65 5.55 -16.54 -4.51
N VAL A 66 4.58 -16.40 -3.62
CA VAL A 66 4.07 -15.11 -3.18
C VAL A 66 4.28 -14.95 -1.67
N GLU A 67 5.04 -13.92 -1.32
CA GLU A 67 5.14 -13.41 0.04
C GLU A 67 4.04 -12.35 0.25
N LEU A 68 3.31 -12.43 1.37
CA LEU A 68 2.29 -11.44 1.71
C LEU A 68 2.80 -10.46 2.75
N LEU A 69 2.40 -9.19 2.58
CA LEU A 69 2.70 -8.10 3.51
C LEU A 69 1.52 -7.78 4.42
N GLY A 70 1.82 -7.35 5.64
CA GLY A 70 0.88 -6.62 6.49
C GLY A 70 0.58 -5.23 5.93
N SER A 71 -0.57 -4.67 6.31
CA SER A 71 -1.00 -3.35 5.88
C SER A 71 -2.12 -2.81 6.77
N ALA A 72 -2.72 -1.67 6.41
CA ALA A 72 -3.98 -1.22 6.97
C ALA A 72 -5.16 -1.85 6.22
N TYR A 73 -6.10 -2.45 6.97
CA TYR A 73 -7.26 -3.15 6.40
C TYR A 73 -8.10 -2.25 5.49
N TRP A 74 -8.42 -1.02 5.93
CA TRP A 74 -9.29 -0.07 5.22
C TRP A 74 -8.53 1.06 4.52
N HIS A 75 -7.22 0.87 4.28
CA HIS A 75 -6.41 1.81 3.50
C HIS A 75 -6.28 3.21 4.12
N ALA A 76 -6.23 3.32 5.44
CA ALA A 76 -6.04 4.59 6.12
C ALA A 76 -4.59 5.09 6.01
N LEU A 77 -4.41 6.42 6.04
CA LEU A 77 -3.09 7.04 6.12
C LEU A 77 -2.56 6.93 7.55
N LEU A 78 -1.85 5.85 7.86
CA LEU A 78 -1.53 5.43 9.22
C LEU A 78 -0.84 6.50 10.09
N PRO A 79 0.11 7.32 9.59
CA PRO A 79 0.73 8.36 10.42
C PRO A 79 -0.21 9.50 10.85
N LYS A 80 -1.44 9.53 10.34
CA LYS A 80 -2.43 10.61 10.58
C LYS A 80 -3.61 10.18 11.46
N ILE A 81 -3.65 8.94 11.91
CA ILE A 81 -4.70 8.40 12.76
C ILE A 81 -4.16 8.03 14.15
N THR A 82 -5.03 7.77 15.12
CA THR A 82 -4.59 7.41 16.47
C THR A 82 -3.92 6.05 16.51
N THR A 83 -3.07 5.82 17.49
CA THR A 83 -2.36 4.53 17.67
C THR A 83 -3.35 3.38 17.88
N GLU A 84 -4.45 3.61 18.57
CA GLU A 84 -5.53 2.64 18.76
C GLU A 84 -6.16 2.24 17.43
N GLU A 85 -6.40 3.22 16.55
CA GLU A 85 -6.94 2.95 15.22
C GLU A 85 -5.92 2.25 14.34
N VAL A 86 -4.62 2.62 14.39
CA VAL A 86 -3.53 1.87 13.74
C VAL A 86 -3.57 0.40 14.18
N ALA A 87 -3.67 0.14 15.47
CA ALA A 87 -3.72 -1.22 16.01
C ALA A 87 -4.95 -1.99 15.52
N CYS A 88 -6.11 -1.33 15.43
CA CYS A 88 -7.34 -1.92 14.90
C CYS A 88 -7.21 -2.29 13.42
N GLN A 89 -6.70 -1.38 12.60
CA GLN A 89 -6.47 -1.58 11.16
C GLN A 89 -5.54 -2.76 10.88
N VAL A 90 -4.41 -2.82 11.60
CA VAL A 90 -3.41 -3.87 11.42
C VAL A 90 -3.92 -5.22 11.94
N ALA A 91 -4.57 -5.26 13.10
CA ALA A 91 -5.13 -6.51 13.64
C ALA A 91 -6.23 -7.09 12.74
N ALA A 92 -7.08 -6.24 12.14
CA ALA A 92 -8.08 -6.67 11.17
C ALA A 92 -7.42 -7.26 9.91
N GLN A 93 -6.35 -6.63 9.43
CA GLN A 93 -5.55 -7.10 8.30
C GLN A 93 -4.92 -8.47 8.57
N GLU A 94 -4.29 -8.64 9.72
CA GLU A 94 -3.69 -9.92 10.13
C GLU A 94 -4.76 -11.04 10.19
N LYS A 95 -5.95 -10.74 10.74
CA LYS A 95 -7.06 -11.70 10.82
C LYS A 95 -7.55 -12.17 9.45
N ILE A 96 -7.70 -11.27 8.47
CA ILE A 96 -8.16 -11.69 7.15
C ILE A 96 -7.09 -12.47 6.39
N LEU A 97 -5.81 -12.11 6.51
CA LEU A 97 -4.70 -12.87 5.92
C LEU A 97 -4.62 -14.29 6.52
N ALA A 98 -4.78 -14.43 7.84
CA ALA A 98 -4.84 -15.72 8.51
C ALA A 98 -6.05 -16.55 8.03
N ARG A 99 -7.22 -15.93 7.90
CA ARG A 99 -8.45 -16.59 7.43
C ARG A 99 -8.34 -17.08 6.00
N VAL A 100 -7.86 -16.23 5.11
CA VAL A 100 -7.85 -16.49 3.66
C VAL A 100 -6.62 -17.27 3.24
N PHE A 101 -5.43 -16.89 3.67
CA PHE A 101 -4.16 -17.44 3.19
C PHE A 101 -3.40 -18.30 4.19
N LYS A 102 -3.89 -18.44 5.43
CA LYS A 102 -3.20 -19.13 6.53
C LYS A 102 -1.88 -18.46 6.94
N VAL A 103 -1.73 -17.17 6.63
CA VAL A 103 -0.58 -16.36 7.03
C VAL A 103 -0.96 -15.61 8.31
N ASN A 104 -0.51 -16.12 9.46
CA ASN A 104 -0.86 -15.55 10.76
C ASN A 104 -0.12 -14.25 11.06
N ARG A 105 1.13 -14.14 10.60
CA ARG A 105 1.99 -12.97 10.80
C ARG A 105 2.87 -12.76 9.57
N PRO A 106 2.57 -11.76 8.72
CA PRO A 106 3.48 -11.35 7.67
C PRO A 106 4.81 -10.84 8.24
N LEU A 107 5.92 -11.13 7.56
CA LEU A 107 7.24 -10.62 7.98
C LEU A 107 7.39 -9.13 7.70
N GLY A 108 6.91 -8.70 6.55
CA GLY A 108 7.02 -7.32 6.08
C GLY A 108 5.71 -6.55 6.16
N PHE A 109 5.83 -5.23 6.11
CA PHE A 109 4.70 -4.30 6.15
C PHE A 109 4.72 -3.34 4.95
N PHE A 110 3.54 -3.06 4.40
CA PHE A 110 3.31 -2.07 3.36
C PHE A 110 2.24 -1.09 3.84
N ALA A 111 2.65 0.08 4.33
CA ALA A 111 1.69 1.10 4.70
C ALA A 111 0.97 1.64 3.45
N PRO A 112 -0.36 1.90 3.53
CA PRO A 112 -1.04 2.61 2.45
C PRO A 112 -0.28 3.87 2.07
N GLU A 113 -0.17 4.14 0.75
CA GLU A 113 0.55 5.29 0.19
C GLU A 113 2.06 5.31 0.51
N LEU A 114 2.61 4.17 1.01
CA LEU A 114 3.94 4.12 1.62
C LEU A 114 4.17 5.28 2.60
N ALA A 115 3.11 5.66 3.31
CA ALA A 115 3.17 6.72 4.30
C ALA A 115 3.68 6.17 5.64
N TYR A 116 4.90 6.58 6.00
CA TYR A 116 5.54 6.22 7.26
C TYR A 116 5.97 7.45 8.04
N SER A 117 5.98 7.31 9.36
CA SER A 117 6.69 8.19 10.27
C SER A 117 7.63 7.34 11.13
N PRO A 118 8.64 7.95 11.81
CA PRO A 118 9.49 7.22 12.75
C PRO A 118 8.68 6.48 13.83
N GLU A 119 7.65 7.11 14.38
CA GLU A 119 6.78 6.53 15.42
C GLU A 119 6.00 5.31 14.90
N LEU A 120 5.60 5.32 13.62
CA LEU A 120 4.95 4.16 13.01
C LEU A 120 5.94 3.01 12.83
N LEU A 121 7.19 3.29 12.44
CA LEU A 121 8.22 2.26 12.34
C LEU A 121 8.55 1.65 13.70
N ASP A 122 8.70 2.45 14.75
CA ASP A 122 8.89 1.98 16.13
C ASP A 122 7.72 1.08 16.56
N TRP A 123 6.49 1.50 16.28
CA TRP A 123 5.30 0.73 16.60
C TRP A 123 5.27 -0.62 15.86
N LEU A 124 5.58 -0.64 14.55
CA LEU A 124 5.64 -1.86 13.75
C LEU A 124 6.74 -2.81 14.24
N ALA A 125 7.92 -2.29 14.57
CA ALA A 125 9.00 -3.07 15.16
C ALA A 125 8.56 -3.71 16.49
N SER A 126 7.90 -2.95 17.37
CA SER A 126 7.35 -3.45 18.64
C SER A 126 6.28 -4.52 18.45
N ARG A 127 5.56 -4.50 17.33
CA ARG A 127 4.58 -5.52 16.93
C ARG A 127 5.23 -6.78 16.35
N GLY A 128 6.54 -6.75 16.07
CA GLY A 128 7.31 -7.89 15.57
C GLY A 128 7.32 -8.01 14.04
N TYR A 129 7.02 -6.93 13.30
CA TYR A 129 7.33 -6.86 11.87
C TYR A 129 8.84 -6.77 11.68
N SER A 130 9.37 -7.54 10.73
CA SER A 130 10.81 -7.59 10.47
C SER A 130 11.27 -6.47 9.55
N TYR A 131 10.42 -6.05 8.62
CA TYR A 131 10.75 -4.98 7.67
C TYR A 131 9.53 -4.20 7.19
N ALA A 132 9.77 -2.99 6.69
CA ALA A 132 8.80 -2.16 5.99
C ALA A 132 9.28 -1.89 4.55
N VAL A 133 8.33 -1.87 3.60
CA VAL A 133 8.62 -1.36 2.25
C VAL A 133 8.44 0.14 2.26
N VAL A 134 9.46 0.89 1.84
CA VAL A 134 9.47 2.36 1.83
C VAL A 134 9.84 2.89 0.44
N ASP A 135 9.58 4.17 0.19
CA ASP A 135 10.06 4.85 -1.02
C ASP A 135 11.45 5.45 -0.78
N GLU A 136 12.26 5.65 -1.84
CA GLU A 136 13.62 6.18 -1.73
C GLU A 136 13.70 7.53 -1.00
N ILE A 137 12.63 8.35 -1.04
CA ILE A 137 12.56 9.64 -0.33
C ILE A 137 12.70 9.48 1.19
N HIS A 138 12.34 8.33 1.75
CA HIS A 138 12.48 8.08 3.18
C HIS A 138 13.93 8.00 3.62
N ILE A 139 14.86 7.72 2.70
CA ILE A 139 16.29 7.67 3.02
C ILE A 139 16.89 9.08 2.94
N GLY A 140 17.00 9.71 4.09
CA GLY A 140 17.59 11.06 4.22
C GLY A 140 16.78 12.17 3.54
N GLY A 141 15.53 11.96 3.16
CA GLY A 141 14.66 13.00 2.58
C GLY A 141 15.03 13.44 1.16
N THR A 142 15.71 12.61 0.39
CA THR A 142 16.18 12.94 -0.97
C THR A 142 15.67 11.94 -2.00
N LEU A 143 15.63 12.35 -3.27
CA LEU A 143 15.29 11.50 -4.42
C LEU A 143 16.53 11.06 -5.19
N ASN A 144 17.66 10.97 -4.52
CA ASN A 144 18.85 10.36 -5.09
C ASN A 144 18.69 8.85 -5.03
N GLN A 145 18.98 8.17 -6.14
CA GLN A 145 18.91 6.71 -6.16
C GLN A 145 19.68 6.13 -4.96
N PRO A 146 19.06 5.33 -4.12
CA PRO A 146 19.71 4.78 -2.94
C PRO A 146 20.88 3.88 -3.38
N LYS A 147 21.99 3.93 -2.65
CA LYS A 147 23.16 3.08 -2.94
C LYS A 147 22.88 1.61 -2.67
N GLN A 148 21.93 1.32 -1.78
CA GLN A 148 21.50 0.01 -1.41
C GLN A 148 19.96 -0.07 -1.49
N LEU A 149 19.40 -1.27 -1.63
CA LEU A 149 17.95 -1.49 -1.60
C LEU A 149 17.42 -1.80 -0.20
N PHE A 150 18.31 -2.11 0.73
CA PHE A 150 17.93 -2.48 2.09
C PHE A 150 18.79 -1.68 3.08
N TYR A 151 18.13 -1.20 4.13
CA TYR A 151 18.77 -0.46 5.23
C TYR A 151 18.18 -0.91 6.56
N GLN A 152 18.91 -0.64 7.63
CA GLN A 152 18.38 -0.68 8.98
C GLN A 152 18.13 0.74 9.45
N ASP A 153 16.90 1.04 9.88
CA ASP A 153 16.58 2.34 10.46
C ASP A 153 17.31 2.53 11.79
N GLU A 154 18.00 3.68 11.92
CA GLU A 154 18.85 3.96 13.09
C GLU A 154 18.06 4.09 14.39
N ASN A 155 16.78 4.47 14.35
CA ASN A 155 15.94 4.72 15.51
C ASN A 155 15.22 3.44 15.97
N SER A 156 14.43 2.85 15.10
CA SER A 156 13.61 1.66 15.42
C SER A 156 14.39 0.34 15.34
N GLY A 157 15.55 0.34 14.66
CA GLY A 157 16.26 -0.88 14.31
C GLY A 157 15.56 -1.75 13.27
N MET A 158 14.40 -1.30 12.74
CA MET A 158 13.62 -2.02 11.76
C MET A 158 14.32 -2.02 10.40
N MET A 159 14.25 -3.15 9.69
CA MET A 159 14.73 -3.20 8.31
C MET A 159 13.78 -2.46 7.39
N VAL A 160 14.31 -1.76 6.38
CA VAL A 160 13.52 -1.13 5.33
C VAL A 160 13.98 -1.59 3.95
N ALA A 161 13.00 -1.94 3.12
CA ALA A 161 13.18 -2.30 1.72
C ALA A 161 12.77 -1.12 0.85
N VAL A 162 13.74 -0.55 0.12
CA VAL A 162 13.60 0.75 -0.54
C VAL A 162 13.23 0.56 -2.00
N ARG A 163 12.00 0.94 -2.37
CA ARG A 163 11.62 0.96 -3.78
C ARG A 163 12.32 2.09 -4.53
N GLN A 164 12.71 1.81 -5.74
CA GLN A 164 13.27 2.81 -6.66
C GLN A 164 12.12 3.49 -7.41
N ARG A 165 11.88 4.77 -7.13
CA ARG A 165 10.71 5.53 -7.59
C ARG A 165 10.64 5.63 -9.11
N GLU A 166 11.76 5.94 -9.76
CA GLU A 166 11.80 6.07 -11.22
C GLU A 166 11.32 4.80 -11.93
N TRP A 167 11.78 3.64 -11.47
CA TRP A 167 11.40 2.35 -12.03
C TRP A 167 9.99 1.92 -11.64
N SER A 168 9.56 2.28 -10.45
CA SER A 168 8.21 1.98 -9.96
C SER A 168 7.12 2.81 -10.66
N LYS A 169 7.43 4.01 -11.16
CA LYS A 169 6.52 4.86 -11.95
C LYS A 169 6.36 4.41 -13.41
N LYS A 170 7.21 3.53 -13.90
CA LYS A 170 7.09 2.87 -15.21
C LYS A 170 6.32 1.55 -15.06
N TYR A 171 6.00 0.90 -16.17
CA TYR A 171 5.54 -0.49 -16.13
C TYR A 171 6.79 -1.40 -15.98
N PRO A 172 7.07 -1.98 -14.79
CA PRO A 172 8.35 -2.64 -14.54
C PRO A 172 8.67 -3.79 -15.52
N PRO A 173 7.70 -4.65 -15.93
CA PRO A 173 7.98 -5.72 -16.89
C PRO A 173 8.50 -5.20 -18.23
N GLU A 174 7.97 -4.10 -18.74
CA GLU A 174 8.44 -3.51 -20.02
C GLU A 174 9.87 -2.99 -19.90
N ALA A 175 10.17 -2.29 -18.80
CA ALA A 175 11.51 -1.77 -18.54
C ALA A 175 12.54 -2.89 -18.42
N LEU A 176 12.20 -3.99 -17.75
CA LEU A 176 13.07 -5.16 -17.56
C LEU A 176 13.31 -5.93 -18.86
N VAL A 177 12.28 -6.11 -19.68
CA VAL A 177 12.42 -6.78 -20.99
C VAL A 177 13.28 -5.96 -21.96
N ALA A 178 13.14 -4.62 -21.91
CA ALA A 178 13.93 -3.72 -22.76
C ALA A 178 15.43 -3.74 -22.39
N LYS A 179 15.80 -4.11 -21.17
CA LYS A 179 17.19 -4.17 -20.65
C LYS A 179 18.01 -2.89 -20.83
N THR A 180 17.34 -1.75 -21.05
CA THR A 180 17.98 -0.46 -21.31
C THR A 180 18.27 0.23 -20.00
N ASN A 181 19.55 0.37 -19.65
CA ASN A 181 20.03 1.03 -18.42
C ASN A 181 19.41 0.49 -17.12
N CYS A 182 18.99 -0.79 -17.10
CA CYS A 182 18.44 -1.41 -15.91
C CYS A 182 19.54 -1.65 -14.88
N PRO A 183 19.35 -1.30 -13.60
CA PRO A 183 20.28 -1.65 -12.54
C PRO A 183 20.44 -3.17 -12.41
N GLU A 184 21.58 -3.62 -11.90
CA GLU A 184 21.84 -5.03 -11.63
C GLU A 184 20.81 -5.61 -10.63
N THR A 185 20.41 -4.81 -9.65
CA THR A 185 19.38 -5.16 -8.67
C THR A 185 18.33 -4.06 -8.62
N LEU A 186 17.07 -4.44 -8.70
CA LEU A 186 15.93 -3.53 -8.76
C LEU A 186 14.84 -3.95 -7.77
N LEU A 187 14.36 -3.01 -6.97
CA LEU A 187 13.17 -3.16 -6.16
C LEU A 187 12.10 -2.15 -6.62
N THR A 188 11.00 -2.65 -7.13
CA THR A 188 9.85 -1.84 -7.54
C THR A 188 8.64 -2.16 -6.69
N ALA A 189 7.82 -1.15 -6.43
CA ALA A 189 6.51 -1.34 -5.82
C ALA A 189 5.49 -0.46 -6.57
N THR A 190 4.44 -1.09 -7.09
CA THR A 190 3.41 -0.48 -7.93
C THR A 190 2.04 -1.00 -7.55
N ASP A 191 1.01 -0.29 -7.97
CA ASP A 191 -0.37 -0.77 -7.84
C ASP A 191 -0.59 -2.05 -8.66
N GLY A 192 -1.33 -3.01 -8.09
CA GLY A 192 -1.67 -4.26 -8.78
C GLY A 192 -2.48 -4.06 -10.07
N GLU A 193 -3.26 -2.98 -10.15
CA GLU A 193 -4.05 -2.60 -11.32
C GLU A 193 -3.20 -2.21 -12.53
N LEU A 194 -1.93 -1.92 -12.32
CA LEU A 194 -1.00 -1.63 -13.41
C LEU A 194 -0.80 -2.83 -14.35
N TYR A 195 -1.01 -4.04 -13.84
CA TYR A 195 -0.74 -5.28 -14.58
C TYR A 195 -1.89 -5.72 -15.52
N GLY A 196 -2.57 -4.80 -16.15
CA GLY A 196 -3.59 -5.08 -17.16
C GLY A 196 -4.75 -4.10 -17.22
N LEU A 197 -5.13 -3.44 -16.12
CA LEU A 197 -6.22 -2.46 -16.09
C LEU A 197 -5.72 -1.05 -16.48
N ARG A 198 -4.68 -0.57 -15.80
CA ARG A 198 -4.14 0.79 -16.05
C ARG A 198 -3.05 0.82 -17.13
N HIS A 199 -2.40 -0.30 -17.40
CA HIS A 199 -1.43 -0.45 -18.47
C HIS A 199 -1.78 -1.66 -19.35
N LEU A 200 -2.10 -1.39 -20.62
CA LEU A 200 -2.36 -2.43 -21.61
C LEU A 200 -1.04 -2.98 -22.12
N ASP A 201 -0.60 -4.09 -21.54
CA ASP A 201 0.60 -4.81 -21.94
C ASP A 201 0.33 -5.68 -23.19
N ILE A 202 0.16 -5.03 -24.33
CA ILE A 202 -0.14 -5.66 -25.62
C ILE A 202 0.97 -6.63 -26.06
N ARG A 203 2.20 -6.36 -25.61
CA ARG A 203 3.39 -7.15 -26.01
C ARG A 203 3.63 -8.37 -25.12
N GLY A 204 2.85 -8.54 -24.03
CA GLY A 204 3.06 -9.63 -23.08
C GLY A 204 4.39 -9.52 -22.32
N ASN A 205 4.79 -8.31 -21.97
CA ASN A 205 6.07 -8.08 -21.28
C ASN A 205 6.08 -8.68 -19.87
N LEU A 206 4.93 -8.78 -19.19
CA LEU A 206 4.83 -9.49 -17.92
C LEU A 206 5.27 -10.94 -18.07
N GLU A 207 4.66 -11.67 -18.99
CA GLU A 207 4.94 -13.08 -19.22
C GLU A 207 6.39 -13.30 -19.69
N LYS A 208 6.90 -12.43 -20.56
CA LYS A 208 8.31 -12.46 -21.00
C LYS A 208 9.27 -12.21 -19.85
N CYS A 209 8.97 -11.22 -18.99
CA CYS A 209 9.78 -10.93 -17.81
C CYS A 209 9.80 -12.11 -16.84
N LEU A 210 8.65 -12.74 -16.59
CA LEU A 210 8.56 -13.90 -15.71
C LEU A 210 9.27 -15.14 -16.29
N ALA A 211 9.24 -15.32 -17.59
CA ALA A 211 9.91 -16.42 -18.30
C ALA A 211 11.44 -16.24 -18.45
N ASP A 212 11.96 -15.02 -18.32
CA ASP A 212 13.39 -14.74 -18.49
C ASP A 212 14.21 -15.30 -17.31
N ASN A 213 14.82 -16.46 -17.48
CA ASN A 213 15.65 -17.10 -16.46
C ASN A 213 16.94 -16.34 -16.14
N SER A 214 17.33 -15.35 -16.95
CA SER A 214 18.47 -14.48 -16.63
C SER A 214 18.13 -13.47 -15.53
N LEU A 215 16.85 -13.24 -15.27
CA LEU A 215 16.35 -12.36 -14.21
C LEU A 215 15.97 -13.21 -12.99
N LYS A 216 16.69 -13.05 -11.90
CA LYS A 216 16.33 -13.67 -10.61
C LYS A 216 15.19 -12.87 -9.97
N LYS A 217 14.00 -13.48 -9.87
CA LYS A 217 12.81 -12.88 -9.26
C LYS A 217 12.64 -13.45 -7.85
N LEU A 218 12.83 -12.62 -6.84
CA LEU A 218 12.82 -12.99 -5.43
C LEU A 218 11.67 -12.31 -4.69
N THR A 219 11.28 -12.87 -3.55
CA THR A 219 10.53 -12.11 -2.56
C THR A 219 11.42 -11.08 -1.88
N VAL A 220 10.83 -10.05 -1.26
CA VAL A 220 11.59 -9.02 -0.55
C VAL A 220 12.40 -9.64 0.59
N SER A 221 11.82 -10.55 1.36
CA SER A 221 12.53 -11.23 2.46
C SER A 221 13.72 -12.06 1.97
N GLU A 222 13.60 -12.77 0.85
CA GLU A 222 14.72 -13.54 0.26
C GLU A 222 15.84 -12.62 -0.24
N ALA A 223 15.49 -11.54 -0.92
CA ALA A 223 16.46 -10.57 -1.42
C ALA A 223 17.19 -9.88 -0.25
N MET A 224 16.45 -9.51 0.79
CA MET A 224 16.98 -8.90 1.98
C MET A 224 17.98 -9.82 2.71
N ALA A 225 17.67 -11.10 2.84
CA ALA A 225 18.53 -12.07 3.55
C ALA A 225 19.95 -12.21 2.96
N THR A 226 20.14 -11.81 1.71
CA THR A 226 21.43 -11.93 0.99
C THR A 226 22.09 -10.58 0.68
N SER A 227 21.51 -9.48 1.16
CA SER A 227 21.95 -8.11 0.85
C SER A 227 22.58 -7.43 2.08
N PRO A 228 23.46 -6.42 1.89
CA PRO A 228 23.94 -5.61 2.99
C PRO A 228 22.82 -4.67 3.51
N HIS A 229 22.89 -4.35 4.80
CA HIS A 229 21.91 -3.50 5.49
C HIS A 229 22.62 -2.36 6.25
N PRO A 230 23.17 -1.35 5.58
CA PRO A 230 23.74 -0.21 6.27
C PRO A 230 22.68 0.55 7.07
N ILE A 231 23.13 1.21 8.13
CA ILE A 231 22.23 2.05 8.94
C ILE A 231 21.89 3.31 8.16
N ALA A 232 20.63 3.73 8.24
CA ALA A 232 20.14 4.98 7.67
C ALA A 232 19.08 5.62 8.56
N ASN A 233 18.99 6.95 8.46
CA ASN A 233 17.89 7.69 9.07
C ASN A 233 16.67 7.65 8.13
N VAL A 234 15.60 7.04 8.57
CA VAL A 234 14.32 6.96 7.84
C VAL A 234 13.41 8.10 8.29
N VAL A 235 13.14 9.02 7.38
CA VAL A 235 12.33 10.22 7.66
C VAL A 235 10.85 10.01 7.34
N ALA A 236 9.99 10.82 7.96
CA ALA A 236 8.56 10.84 7.63
C ALA A 236 8.37 11.26 6.15
N ALA A 237 7.64 10.43 5.40
CA ALA A 237 7.34 10.66 3.98
C ALA A 237 6.25 9.71 3.48
N SER A 238 5.90 9.85 2.21
CA SER A 238 5.09 8.93 1.41
C SER A 238 5.70 8.76 0.02
N TRP A 239 5.16 7.87 -0.78
CA TRP A 239 5.67 7.66 -2.16
C TRP A 239 5.45 8.85 -3.12
N GLU A 240 4.63 9.81 -2.75
CA GLU A 240 4.39 11.04 -3.52
C GLU A 240 5.03 12.28 -2.89
N SER A 241 5.78 12.13 -1.80
CA SER A 241 6.47 13.26 -1.15
C SER A 241 7.65 13.77 -2.00
N TRP A 242 7.90 15.07 -1.91
CA TRP A 242 9.05 15.73 -2.54
C TRP A 242 9.98 16.33 -1.49
N PRO A 243 11.29 16.46 -1.78
CA PRO A 243 12.26 17.06 -0.85
C PRO A 243 11.86 18.46 -0.36
N SER A 244 11.20 19.26 -1.20
CA SER A 244 10.70 20.59 -0.84
C SER A 244 9.60 20.53 0.21
N GLU A 245 8.73 19.52 0.15
CA GLU A 245 7.66 19.31 1.12
C GLU A 245 8.20 18.87 2.47
N LEU A 246 9.20 17.98 2.46
CA LEU A 246 9.89 17.57 3.69
C LEU A 246 10.58 18.77 4.37
N LYS A 247 11.24 19.65 3.59
CA LYS A 247 11.78 20.91 4.11
C LYS A 247 10.72 21.82 4.70
N ALA A 248 9.51 21.85 4.11
CA ALA A 248 8.36 22.59 4.62
C ALA A 248 7.68 21.91 5.80
N LYS A 249 8.14 20.73 6.23
CA LYS A 249 7.53 19.88 7.27
C LYS A 249 6.10 19.43 6.91
N GLU A 250 5.89 19.10 5.64
CA GLU A 250 4.62 18.59 5.08
C GLU A 250 4.86 17.23 4.37
N PRO A 251 5.24 16.19 5.12
CA PRO A 251 5.65 14.90 4.53
C PRO A 251 4.51 14.18 3.77
N TYR A 252 3.28 14.55 4.01
CA TYR A 252 2.09 13.93 3.40
C TYR A 252 1.25 14.96 2.64
N ALA A 253 1.88 15.94 2.00
CA ALA A 253 1.21 17.10 1.39
C ALA A 253 0.13 16.74 0.35
N VAL A 254 0.16 15.54 -0.27
CA VAL A 254 -0.92 15.07 -1.15
C VAL A 254 -2.23 14.86 -0.37
N TRP A 255 -2.14 14.42 0.89
CA TRP A 255 -3.30 14.10 1.75
C TRP A 255 -3.53 15.12 2.87
N ASP A 256 -2.50 15.92 3.20
CA ASP A 256 -2.53 16.84 4.34
C ASP A 256 -1.75 18.13 4.00
N ASP A 257 -2.18 18.83 2.97
CA ASP A 257 -1.68 20.16 2.61
C ASP A 257 -2.31 21.20 3.55
N ARG A 258 -1.48 21.93 4.30
CA ARG A 258 -1.93 22.97 5.25
C ARG A 258 -2.70 24.09 4.57
N SER A 259 -2.44 24.37 3.31
CA SER A 259 -3.15 25.38 2.52
C SER A 259 -4.50 24.88 1.99
N ASN A 260 -4.71 23.57 1.91
CA ASN A 260 -5.93 22.96 1.37
C ASN A 260 -7.03 22.86 2.43
N LYS A 261 -7.92 23.84 2.42
CA LYS A 261 -9.01 23.94 3.41
C LYS A 261 -9.95 22.73 3.41
N ILE A 262 -10.12 22.02 2.30
CA ILE A 262 -10.98 20.85 2.22
C ILE A 262 -10.32 19.69 2.96
N GLN A 263 -9.06 19.42 2.70
CA GLN A 263 -8.32 18.38 3.41
C GLN A 263 -8.27 18.66 4.91
N GLN A 264 -8.00 19.92 5.31
CA GLN A 264 -7.95 20.29 6.73
C GLN A 264 -9.31 20.09 7.43
N ARG A 265 -10.42 20.38 6.76
CA ARG A 265 -11.77 20.11 7.29
C ARG A 265 -12.07 18.61 7.38
N LEU A 266 -11.66 17.82 6.39
CA LEU A 266 -11.78 16.37 6.44
C LEU A 266 -11.00 15.78 7.62
N TRP A 267 -9.77 16.25 7.87
CA TRP A 267 -8.98 15.83 9.04
C TRP A 267 -9.62 16.26 10.36
N SER A 268 -10.19 17.47 10.42
CA SER A 268 -10.93 17.92 11.61
C SER A 268 -12.14 17.00 11.89
N LEU A 269 -12.88 16.62 10.85
CA LEU A 269 -14.01 15.70 10.96
C LEU A 269 -13.54 14.28 11.34
N ALA A 270 -12.44 13.79 10.77
CA ALA A 270 -11.86 12.50 11.11
C ALA A 270 -11.41 12.43 12.57
N ASN A 271 -10.77 13.49 13.07
CA ASN A 271 -10.39 13.60 14.49
C ASN A 271 -11.60 13.60 15.41
N LEU A 272 -12.65 14.34 15.06
CA LEU A 272 -13.91 14.34 15.83
C LEU A 272 -14.53 12.94 15.84
N ALA A 273 -14.56 12.25 14.71
CA ALA A 273 -15.09 10.90 14.59
C ALA A 273 -14.31 9.89 15.44
N GLN A 274 -12.98 9.94 15.41
CA GLN A 274 -12.12 9.09 16.26
C GLN A 274 -12.39 9.35 17.75
N GLN A 275 -12.47 10.60 18.15
CA GLN A 275 -12.79 10.98 19.55
C GLN A 275 -14.18 10.49 19.98
N ALA A 276 -15.18 10.62 19.10
CA ALA A 276 -16.53 10.12 19.37
C ALA A 276 -16.54 8.61 19.62
N VAL A 277 -15.87 7.83 18.77
CA VAL A 277 -15.77 6.36 18.95
C VAL A 277 -15.09 5.99 20.27
N ILE A 278 -14.05 6.73 20.67
CA ILE A 278 -13.37 6.52 21.96
C ILE A 278 -14.31 6.86 23.13
N HIS A 279 -15.00 8.00 23.05
CA HIS A 279 -15.89 8.48 24.11
C HIS A 279 -17.08 7.56 24.34
N PHE A 280 -17.68 7.04 23.27
CA PHE A 280 -18.84 6.17 23.34
C PHE A 280 -18.47 4.67 23.29
N LYS A 281 -17.29 4.33 23.78
CA LYS A 281 -16.86 2.92 23.88
C LYS A 281 -17.82 2.13 24.77
N GLY A 282 -18.33 1.02 24.22
CA GLY A 282 -19.31 0.16 24.89
C GLY A 282 -20.78 0.55 24.63
N ASP A 283 -21.04 1.60 23.83
CA ASP A 283 -22.38 1.91 23.35
C ASP A 283 -22.92 0.79 22.43
N THR A 284 -24.24 0.60 22.43
CA THR A 284 -24.93 -0.39 21.58
C THR A 284 -24.70 -0.17 20.09
N ASN A 285 -24.40 1.06 19.67
CA ASN A 285 -24.12 1.44 18.28
C ASN A 285 -22.63 1.43 17.94
N GLN A 286 -21.74 1.02 18.86
CA GLN A 286 -20.29 1.10 18.68
C GLN A 286 -19.82 0.40 17.39
N GLU A 287 -20.38 -0.76 17.03
CA GLU A 287 -20.03 -1.46 15.78
C GLU A 287 -20.38 -0.63 14.53
N TRP A 288 -21.52 0.05 14.57
CA TRP A 288 -21.92 0.97 13.51
C TRP A 288 -20.95 2.15 13.40
N MET A 289 -20.63 2.78 14.52
CA MET A 289 -19.68 3.90 14.58
C MET A 289 -18.33 3.50 14.03
N LEU A 290 -17.77 2.37 14.48
CA LEU A 290 -16.48 1.83 14.01
C LEU A 290 -16.48 1.54 12.52
N ARG A 291 -17.52 0.89 12.00
CA ARG A 291 -17.64 0.58 10.56
C ARG A 291 -17.53 1.85 9.72
N HIS A 292 -18.28 2.89 10.08
CA HIS A 292 -18.29 4.14 9.35
C HIS A 292 -17.00 4.94 9.54
N LEU A 293 -16.40 4.92 10.74
CA LEU A 293 -15.08 5.49 10.97
C LEU A 293 -14.04 4.85 10.04
N HIS A 294 -13.95 3.53 10.04
CA HIS A 294 -12.97 2.80 9.22
C HIS A 294 -13.11 3.10 7.72
N TRP A 295 -14.34 3.14 7.20
CA TRP A 295 -14.58 3.50 5.80
C TRP A 295 -14.24 4.95 5.50
N GLY A 296 -14.54 5.84 6.44
CA GLY A 296 -14.27 7.27 6.31
C GLY A 296 -12.79 7.64 6.41
N LEU A 297 -11.97 6.83 7.10
CA LEU A 297 -10.53 7.05 7.25
C LEU A 297 -9.69 6.58 6.04
N ALA A 298 -10.30 5.92 5.04
CA ALA A 298 -9.60 5.56 3.82
C ALA A 298 -8.96 6.79 3.15
N SER A 299 -7.68 6.71 2.77
CA SER A 299 -6.87 7.84 2.28
C SER A 299 -7.45 8.53 1.03
N CYS A 300 -8.33 7.85 0.29
CA CYS A 300 -8.82 8.28 -1.02
C CYS A 300 -9.57 9.61 -0.99
N ALA A 301 -10.37 9.91 0.05
CA ALA A 301 -11.09 11.17 0.13
C ALA A 301 -10.14 12.38 0.13
N TRP A 302 -9.03 12.27 0.85
CA TRP A 302 -7.99 13.31 0.88
C TRP A 302 -7.19 13.37 -0.42
N TRP A 303 -6.87 12.21 -1.02
CA TRP A 303 -6.19 12.15 -2.30
C TRP A 303 -7.02 12.84 -3.39
N TRP A 304 -8.32 12.53 -3.49
CA TRP A 304 -9.23 13.17 -4.44
C TRP A 304 -9.49 14.65 -4.16
N ALA A 305 -9.15 15.14 -2.96
CA ALA A 305 -9.20 16.56 -2.61
C ALA A 305 -7.88 17.30 -2.85
N SER A 306 -6.82 16.62 -3.30
CA SER A 306 -5.48 17.22 -3.39
C SER A 306 -5.33 18.26 -4.50
N ASN A 307 -6.16 18.21 -5.54
CA ASN A 307 -6.08 19.08 -6.72
C ASN A 307 -4.69 19.04 -7.41
N ARG A 308 -3.92 17.97 -7.20
CA ARG A 308 -2.63 17.78 -7.88
C ARG A 308 -2.82 17.20 -9.27
N ASP A 309 -1.92 17.57 -10.18
CA ASP A 309 -1.85 16.96 -11.49
C ASP A 309 -1.02 15.68 -11.42
N PHE A 310 -1.66 14.56 -11.70
CA PHE A 310 -1.03 13.24 -11.79
C PHE A 310 -1.09 12.75 -13.23
N ALA A 311 0.03 12.80 -13.92
CA ALA A 311 0.15 12.40 -15.33
C ALA A 311 -0.40 10.98 -15.62
N LEU A 312 -0.27 10.05 -14.67
CA LEU A 312 -0.79 8.68 -14.77
C LEU A 312 -2.33 8.59 -14.84
N PHE A 313 -3.04 9.62 -14.37
CA PHE A 313 -4.51 9.66 -14.36
C PHE A 313 -5.07 10.65 -15.37
N GLY A 314 -4.20 11.22 -16.22
CA GLY A 314 -4.62 12.14 -17.28
C GLY A 314 -5.17 13.47 -16.78
N GLY A 315 -4.84 13.89 -15.55
CA GLY A 315 -5.32 15.14 -15.02
C GLY A 315 -5.23 15.28 -13.50
N ARG A 316 -6.03 16.19 -12.96
CA ARG A 316 -6.01 16.55 -11.54
C ARG A 316 -6.74 15.52 -10.68
N ALA A 317 -6.17 15.19 -9.53
CA ALA A 317 -6.83 14.43 -8.47
C ALA A 317 -7.93 15.29 -7.82
N TRP A 318 -9.02 15.45 -8.52
CA TRP A 318 -10.19 16.19 -8.04
C TRP A 318 -11.47 15.43 -8.35
N ASN A 319 -12.10 14.87 -7.30
CA ASN A 319 -13.37 14.17 -7.44
C ASN A 319 -14.28 14.48 -6.23
N PRO A 320 -15.23 15.43 -6.38
CA PRO A 320 -16.13 15.82 -5.31
C PRO A 320 -16.96 14.66 -4.74
N GLU A 321 -17.37 13.69 -5.57
CA GLU A 321 -18.16 12.55 -5.12
C GLU A 321 -17.39 11.67 -4.13
N GLU A 322 -16.12 11.40 -4.39
CA GLU A 322 -15.28 10.62 -3.49
C GLU A 322 -14.98 11.39 -2.19
N ILE A 323 -14.81 12.72 -2.28
CA ILE A 323 -14.62 13.58 -1.11
C ILE A 323 -15.87 13.54 -0.22
N ILE A 324 -17.06 13.74 -0.82
CA ILE A 324 -18.34 13.72 -0.12
C ILE A 324 -18.58 12.34 0.50
N ARG A 325 -18.31 11.27 -0.24
CA ARG A 325 -18.47 9.89 0.24
C ARG A 325 -17.65 9.63 1.51
N GLY A 326 -16.38 10.04 1.54
CA GLY A 326 -15.55 9.95 2.75
C GLY A 326 -16.09 10.78 3.91
N ALA A 327 -16.47 12.04 3.67
CA ALA A 327 -17.05 12.92 4.67
C ALA A 327 -18.37 12.39 5.24
N GLU A 328 -19.24 11.80 4.42
CA GLU A 328 -20.47 11.15 4.86
C GLU A 328 -20.22 9.98 5.79
N GLN A 329 -19.22 9.15 5.50
CA GLN A 329 -18.87 8.04 6.38
C GLN A 329 -18.41 8.54 7.76
N LEU A 330 -17.49 9.52 7.78
CA LEU A 330 -17.06 10.15 9.04
C LEU A 330 -18.22 10.78 9.80
N THR A 331 -19.16 11.43 9.11
CA THR A 331 -20.36 12.01 9.73
C THR A 331 -21.27 10.95 10.31
N LYS A 332 -21.46 9.83 9.61
CA LYS A 332 -22.28 8.71 10.10
C LYS A 332 -21.69 8.05 11.35
N SER A 333 -20.35 8.05 11.49
CA SER A 333 -19.71 7.49 12.68
C SER A 333 -19.94 8.34 13.96
N ILE A 334 -20.37 9.61 13.82
CA ILE A 334 -20.62 10.53 14.95
C ILE A 334 -22.11 10.52 15.36
N ARG A 335 -23.01 10.17 14.44
CA ARG A 335 -24.47 10.16 14.66
C ARG A 335 -24.95 8.88 15.33
#